data_9436c0fcb28cd3d369dea4fa16f403de
#
_entry.id   9436c0fcb28cd3d369dea4fa16f403de
#
_cell.length_a   1.000
_cell.length_b   1.000
_cell.length_c   1.000
_cell.angle_alpha   90.00
_cell.angle_beta   90.00
_cell.angle_gamma   90.00
#
_symmetry.space_group_name_H-M   'P 1'
#
loop_
_entity.id
_entity.type
_entity.pdbx_description
1 polymer ?
#
loop_
_entity_poly.entity_id
_entity_poly.type
_entity_poly.pdbx_seq_one_letter_code
_entity_poly.pdbx_strand_id
1 'polypeptide(L)'
;VKPENLYHTGIVVDDLEATMDWFTKTAGYTWTDVVTVDQQGVTPAGEITIPMKMVYSGAEPRLELLQTVAGTVWTPADSGVHHIGYWSDDVESDLAALESNGMTCEVKSYNPAGSGSLLWAYAKGPTGPRIELVGRGMEPFIQYWWWTADGETG
;
A
#
# COMPACT_ATOMS: atom_id res chain seq x y z
N VAL A 1 15.48 2.55 3.63
CA VAL A 1 14.39 2.61 4.64
C VAL A 1 14.89 2.17 6.02
N LYS A 2 14.15 2.51 7.07
CA LYS A 2 14.45 2.18 8.46
C LYS A 2 13.22 1.55 9.11
N PRO A 3 13.40 0.65 10.12
CA PRO A 3 12.28 0.00 10.80
C PRO A 3 11.25 0.96 11.39
N GLU A 4 11.67 2.11 11.90
CA GLU A 4 10.80 3.14 12.47
C GLU A 4 9.88 3.83 11.45
N ASN A 5 10.14 3.65 10.17
CA ASN A 5 9.30 4.18 9.09
C ASN A 5 8.17 3.23 8.67
N LEU A 6 8.12 2.03 9.25
CA LEU A 6 7.00 1.10 9.01
C LEU A 6 5.70 1.73 9.51
N TYR A 7 4.66 1.77 8.66
CA TYR A 7 3.39 2.37 9.05
C TYR A 7 2.16 1.51 8.76
N HIS A 8 2.27 0.45 7.90
CA HIS A 8 1.16 -0.49 7.72
C HIS A 8 1.62 -1.87 7.25
N THR A 9 0.72 -2.83 7.43
CA THR A 9 0.77 -4.17 6.83
C THR A 9 -0.34 -4.29 5.82
N GLY A 10 0.01 -4.60 4.56
CA GLY A 10 -0.94 -4.72 3.45
C GLY A 10 -1.40 -6.15 3.22
N ILE A 11 -2.71 -6.33 3.10
CA ILE A 11 -3.37 -7.60 2.84
C ILE A 11 -4.26 -7.43 1.61
N VAL A 12 -4.02 -8.23 0.57
CA VAL A 12 -4.89 -8.25 -0.61
C VAL A 12 -5.92 -9.36 -0.44
N VAL A 13 -7.19 -9.04 -0.68
CA VAL A 13 -8.34 -9.92 -0.45
C VAL A 13 -9.29 -9.93 -1.64
N ASP A 14 -10.00 -11.03 -1.85
CA ASP A 14 -10.95 -11.16 -2.96
C ASP A 14 -12.27 -10.43 -2.72
N ASP A 15 -12.67 -10.24 -1.46
CA ASP A 15 -13.87 -9.51 -1.05
C ASP A 15 -13.55 -8.57 0.10
N LEU A 16 -13.39 -7.28 -0.23
CA LEU A 16 -12.97 -6.26 0.72
C LEU A 16 -13.98 -6.09 1.86
N GLU A 17 -15.26 -5.92 1.53
CA GLU A 17 -16.33 -5.68 2.49
C GLU A 17 -16.53 -6.87 3.43
N ALA A 18 -16.56 -8.09 2.90
CA ALA A 18 -16.68 -9.30 3.71
C ALA A 18 -15.49 -9.46 4.66
N THR A 19 -14.27 -9.10 4.21
CA THR A 19 -13.07 -9.14 5.05
C THR A 19 -13.10 -8.08 6.15
N MET A 20 -13.52 -6.86 5.83
CA MET A 20 -13.73 -5.79 6.83
C MET A 20 -14.71 -6.24 7.91
N ASP A 21 -15.88 -6.77 7.52
CA ASP A 21 -16.91 -7.28 8.43
C ASP A 21 -16.36 -8.39 9.33
N TRP A 22 -15.59 -9.31 8.77
CA TRP A 22 -15.01 -10.42 9.51
C TRP A 22 -14.02 -9.93 10.57
N PHE A 23 -13.10 -9.02 10.22
CA PHE A 23 -12.14 -8.43 11.17
C PHE A 23 -12.83 -7.58 12.22
N THR A 24 -13.89 -6.84 11.86
CA THR A 24 -14.68 -6.09 12.83
C THR A 24 -15.33 -7.02 13.86
N LYS A 25 -15.96 -8.11 13.42
CA LYS A 25 -16.64 -9.07 14.29
C LYS A 25 -15.69 -9.89 15.16
N THR A 26 -14.53 -10.27 14.62
CA THR A 26 -13.62 -11.21 15.30
C THR A 26 -12.55 -10.51 16.12
N ALA A 27 -12.11 -9.33 15.73
CA ALA A 27 -10.99 -8.61 16.35
C ALA A 27 -11.29 -7.15 16.72
N GLY A 28 -12.52 -6.67 16.47
CA GLY A 28 -12.96 -5.33 16.88
C GLY A 28 -12.39 -4.19 16.05
N TYR A 29 -11.93 -4.47 14.82
CA TYR A 29 -11.40 -3.41 13.94
C TYR A 29 -12.49 -2.42 13.52
N THR A 30 -12.11 -1.15 13.47
CA THR A 30 -12.81 -0.08 12.76
C THR A 30 -12.04 0.25 11.48
N TRP A 31 -12.70 0.87 10.54
CA TRP A 31 -12.14 1.13 9.21
C TRP A 31 -12.36 2.57 8.77
N THR A 32 -11.43 3.08 7.98
CA THR A 32 -11.61 4.34 7.25
C THR A 32 -12.72 4.20 6.21
N ASP A 33 -13.07 5.30 5.54
CA ASP A 33 -13.85 5.23 4.32
C ASP A 33 -13.14 4.38 3.26
N VAL A 34 -13.89 3.61 2.48
CA VAL A 34 -13.35 2.87 1.33
C VAL A 34 -13.03 3.86 0.22
N VAL A 35 -11.78 3.82 -0.26
CA VAL A 35 -11.34 4.64 -1.39
C VAL A 35 -11.29 3.77 -2.64
N THR A 36 -11.87 4.30 -3.72
CA THR A 36 -11.78 3.74 -5.08
C THR A 36 -11.13 4.77 -5.98
N VAL A 37 -9.99 4.43 -6.59
CA VAL A 37 -9.20 5.33 -7.43
C VAL A 37 -8.43 4.56 -8.49
N ASP A 38 -8.35 5.11 -9.69
CA ASP A 38 -7.47 4.60 -10.74
C ASP A 38 -6.05 5.15 -10.53
N GLN A 39 -5.13 4.27 -10.17
CA GLN A 39 -3.72 4.57 -10.01
C GLN A 39 -2.96 4.31 -11.32
N GLN A 40 -2.02 5.19 -11.65
CA GLN A 40 -1.11 4.97 -12.77
C GLN A 40 0.17 4.33 -12.25
N GLY A 41 0.58 3.24 -12.86
CA GLY A 41 1.80 2.51 -12.50
C GLY A 41 2.65 2.17 -13.71
N VAL A 42 3.93 1.93 -13.45
CA VAL A 42 4.91 1.45 -14.43
C VAL A 42 5.46 0.13 -13.94
N THR A 43 5.34 -0.90 -14.78
CA THR A 43 5.90 -2.24 -14.55
C THR A 43 7.05 -2.50 -15.55
N PRO A 44 7.83 -3.58 -15.40
CA PRO A 44 8.80 -3.99 -16.42
C PRO A 44 8.18 -4.21 -17.81
N ALA A 45 6.88 -4.53 -17.88
CA ALA A 45 6.15 -4.74 -19.14
C ALA A 45 5.56 -3.45 -19.74
N GLY A 46 5.59 -2.32 -19.01
CA GLY A 46 5.07 -1.04 -19.44
C GLY A 46 4.11 -0.39 -18.46
N GLU A 47 3.46 0.68 -18.92
CA GLU A 47 2.47 1.44 -18.14
C GLU A 47 1.17 0.65 -17.95
N ILE A 48 0.59 0.77 -16.75
CA ILE A 48 -0.69 0.16 -16.41
C ILE A 48 -1.57 1.16 -15.65
N THR A 49 -2.88 0.99 -15.78
CA THR A 49 -3.87 1.64 -14.91
C THR A 49 -4.41 0.60 -13.94
N ILE A 50 -4.38 0.90 -12.65
CA ILE A 50 -4.74 -0.02 -11.58
C ILE A 50 -6.00 0.51 -10.90
N PRO A 51 -7.17 -0.13 -11.06
CA PRO A 51 -8.40 0.26 -10.36
C PRO A 51 -8.30 -0.19 -8.89
N MET A 52 -7.71 0.63 -8.05
CA MET A 52 -7.53 0.35 -6.63
C MET A 52 -8.82 0.56 -5.85
N LYS A 53 -9.12 -0.39 -4.96
CA LYS A 53 -10.15 -0.27 -3.93
C LYS A 53 -9.53 -0.71 -2.61
N MET A 54 -9.48 0.20 -1.63
CA MET A 54 -8.68 -0.02 -0.42
C MET A 54 -9.25 0.70 0.80
N VAL A 55 -8.81 0.27 1.98
CA VAL A 55 -9.21 0.80 3.27
C VAL A 55 -8.07 0.62 4.27
N TYR A 56 -7.96 1.51 5.26
CA TYR A 56 -7.08 1.33 6.42
C TYR A 56 -7.88 1.00 7.69
N SER A 57 -7.24 0.26 8.61
CA SER A 57 -7.77 0.13 9.98
C SER A 57 -7.66 1.46 10.73
N GLY A 58 -8.63 1.74 11.60
CA GLY A 58 -8.65 2.94 12.44
C GLY A 58 -7.59 2.92 13.53
N ALA A 59 -7.25 1.73 14.04
CA ALA A 59 -6.28 1.56 15.12
C ALA A 59 -4.91 1.08 14.61
N GLU A 60 -3.85 1.39 15.37
CA GLU A 60 -2.53 0.84 15.17
C GLU A 60 -2.35 -0.48 15.93
N PRO A 61 -1.48 -1.40 15.43
CA PRO A 61 -0.74 -1.33 14.17
C PRO A 61 -1.68 -1.39 12.96
N ARG A 62 -1.46 -0.51 11.97
CA ARG A 62 -2.38 -0.34 10.86
C ARG A 62 -2.34 -1.52 9.89
N LEU A 63 -3.54 -1.99 9.53
CA LEU A 63 -3.77 -2.85 8.39
C LEU A 63 -4.26 -2.01 7.21
N GLU A 64 -3.77 -2.32 6.02
CA GLU A 64 -4.35 -1.88 4.76
C GLU A 64 -4.98 -3.10 4.09
N LEU A 65 -6.27 -3.04 3.78
CA LEU A 65 -6.92 -4.05 2.95
C LEU A 65 -7.11 -3.52 1.54
N LEU A 66 -6.77 -4.34 0.54
CA LEU A 66 -6.91 -4.00 -0.86
C LEU A 66 -7.70 -5.10 -1.56
N GLN A 67 -8.66 -4.69 -2.40
CA GLN A 67 -9.38 -5.62 -3.28
C GLN A 67 -8.42 -6.16 -4.34
N THR A 68 -8.51 -7.46 -4.63
CA THR A 68 -7.79 -8.10 -5.74
C THR A 68 -7.97 -7.34 -7.05
N VAL A 69 -6.88 -7.13 -7.77
CA VAL A 69 -6.88 -6.57 -9.14
C VAL A 69 -6.29 -7.64 -10.07
N ALA A 70 -7.17 -8.29 -10.84
CA ALA A 70 -6.78 -9.39 -11.72
C ALA A 70 -5.71 -8.97 -12.74
N GLY A 71 -4.73 -9.85 -12.95
CA GLY A 71 -3.64 -9.61 -13.90
C GLY A 71 -2.55 -8.67 -13.40
N THR A 72 -2.55 -8.33 -12.12
CA THR A 72 -1.55 -7.48 -11.49
C THR A 72 -0.87 -8.18 -10.30
N VAL A 73 0.06 -7.48 -9.63
CA VAL A 73 0.69 -7.99 -8.40
C VAL A 73 -0.27 -8.00 -7.20
N TRP A 74 -1.37 -7.24 -7.25
CA TRP A 74 -2.36 -7.17 -6.18
C TRP A 74 -3.31 -8.36 -6.23
N THR A 75 -2.78 -9.51 -5.83
CA THR A 75 -3.50 -10.77 -5.61
C THR A 75 -3.18 -11.29 -4.20
N PRO A 76 -4.07 -12.09 -3.59
CA PRO A 76 -3.81 -12.63 -2.26
C PRO A 76 -2.48 -13.38 -2.18
N ALA A 77 -1.68 -13.10 -1.15
CA ALA A 77 -0.44 -13.81 -0.89
C ALA A 77 -0.72 -15.08 -0.07
N ASP A 78 0.02 -16.17 -0.33
CA ASP A 78 -0.13 -17.45 0.39
C ASP A 78 0.06 -17.29 1.90
N SER A 79 0.93 -16.37 2.34
CA SER A 79 1.16 -16.06 3.75
C SER A 79 0.04 -15.21 4.39
N GLY A 80 -0.87 -14.67 3.59
CA GLY A 80 -1.85 -13.66 4.00
C GLY A 80 -1.33 -12.23 4.00
N VAL A 81 -0.02 -12.00 4.10
CA VAL A 81 0.60 -10.67 4.06
C VAL A 81 1.16 -10.41 2.67
N HIS A 82 0.60 -9.43 1.97
CA HIS A 82 1.02 -9.05 0.62
C HIS A 82 2.26 -8.16 0.64
N HIS A 83 2.27 -7.14 1.50
CA HIS A 83 3.38 -6.20 1.63
C HIS A 83 3.46 -5.59 3.03
N ILE A 84 4.60 -4.95 3.28
CA ILE A 84 4.84 -4.12 4.44
C ILE A 84 5.19 -2.72 3.93
N GLY A 85 4.45 -1.69 4.38
CA GLY A 85 4.57 -0.33 3.90
C GLY A 85 5.46 0.54 4.77
N TYR A 86 6.37 1.27 4.14
CA TYR A 86 7.31 2.18 4.79
C TYR A 86 7.21 3.58 4.20
N TRP A 87 7.23 4.58 5.07
CA TRP A 87 7.49 5.95 4.64
C TRP A 87 8.91 6.08 4.10
N SER A 88 9.05 6.79 3.00
CA SER A 88 10.34 7.09 2.36
C SER A 88 10.50 8.59 2.11
N ASP A 89 11.62 9.15 2.51
CA ASP A 89 11.97 10.54 2.22
C ASP A 89 12.49 10.72 0.78
N ASP A 90 12.99 9.62 0.18
CA ASP A 90 13.49 9.55 -1.21
C ASP A 90 13.23 8.14 -1.75
N VAL A 91 12.09 7.97 -2.43
CA VAL A 91 11.64 6.67 -2.95
C VAL A 91 12.61 6.09 -3.97
N GLU A 92 13.21 6.94 -4.85
CA GLU A 92 14.19 6.49 -5.83
C GLU A 92 15.45 5.92 -5.16
N SER A 93 15.98 6.63 -4.18
CA SER A 93 17.18 6.21 -3.45
C SER A 93 16.93 4.95 -2.63
N ASP A 94 15.80 4.88 -1.91
CA ASP A 94 15.43 3.70 -1.14
C ASP A 94 15.16 2.49 -2.04
N LEU A 95 14.49 2.68 -3.18
CA LEU A 95 14.26 1.61 -4.16
C LEU A 95 15.58 1.07 -4.71
N ALA A 96 16.50 1.94 -5.11
CA ALA A 96 17.82 1.54 -5.58
C ALA A 96 18.61 0.74 -4.51
N ALA A 97 18.47 1.11 -3.23
CA ALA A 97 19.06 0.36 -2.13
C ALA A 97 18.43 -1.04 -1.97
N LEU A 98 17.11 -1.17 -2.11
CA LEU A 98 16.44 -2.47 -2.09
C LEU A 98 16.91 -3.35 -3.26
N GLU A 99 16.99 -2.79 -4.47
CA GLU A 99 17.45 -3.51 -5.66
C GLU A 99 18.90 -3.96 -5.55
N SER A 100 19.78 -3.14 -4.98
CA SER A 100 21.19 -3.49 -4.74
C SER A 100 21.34 -4.63 -3.71
N ASN A 101 20.32 -4.86 -2.88
CA ASN A 101 20.24 -5.96 -1.93
C ASN A 101 19.45 -7.18 -2.44
N GLY A 102 19.18 -7.24 -3.75
CA GLY A 102 18.60 -8.41 -4.42
C GLY A 102 17.07 -8.43 -4.50
N MET A 103 16.40 -7.32 -4.21
CA MET A 103 14.97 -7.17 -4.50
C MET A 103 14.76 -6.74 -5.96
N THR A 104 13.58 -6.97 -6.49
CA THR A 104 13.17 -6.53 -7.83
C THR A 104 11.97 -5.60 -7.73
N CYS A 105 12.05 -4.43 -8.36
CA CYS A 105 10.89 -3.55 -8.50
C CYS A 105 9.85 -4.20 -9.41
N GLU A 106 8.64 -4.43 -8.91
CA GLU A 106 7.53 -5.00 -9.69
C GLU A 106 6.64 -3.90 -10.29
N VAL A 107 6.45 -2.81 -9.55
CA VAL A 107 5.63 -1.68 -10.00
C VAL A 107 6.02 -0.42 -9.23
N LYS A 108 5.95 0.73 -9.90
CA LYS A 108 6.18 2.04 -9.30
C LYS A 108 5.28 3.09 -9.95
N SER A 109 5.04 4.18 -9.23
CA SER A 109 4.22 5.30 -9.71
C SER A 109 4.98 6.61 -9.59
N TYR A 110 4.90 7.41 -10.64
CA TYR A 110 5.46 8.76 -10.65
C TYR A 110 4.46 9.78 -10.12
N ASN A 111 4.99 10.83 -9.52
CA ASN A 111 4.18 11.93 -9.04
C ASN A 111 3.44 12.60 -10.22
N PRO A 112 2.10 12.67 -10.20
CA PRO A 112 1.32 13.26 -11.30
C PRO A 112 1.58 14.76 -11.49
N ALA A 113 2.16 15.45 -10.50
CA ALA A 113 2.57 16.86 -10.62
C ALA A 113 3.75 17.09 -11.56
N GLY A 114 4.29 16.05 -12.22
CA GLY A 114 5.27 16.17 -13.29
C GLY A 114 6.70 16.46 -12.81
N SER A 115 7.02 16.26 -11.52
CA SER A 115 8.37 16.42 -10.98
C SER A 115 9.36 15.32 -11.44
N GLY A 116 8.84 14.22 -12.04
CA GLY A 116 9.60 13.02 -12.37
C GLY A 116 9.99 12.16 -11.19
N SER A 117 9.64 12.57 -9.95
CA SER A 117 9.90 11.80 -8.74
C SER A 117 8.90 10.65 -8.57
N LEU A 118 9.33 9.57 -7.90
CA LEU A 118 8.45 8.47 -7.55
C LEU A 118 7.54 8.85 -6.38
N LEU A 119 6.28 8.46 -6.50
CA LEU A 119 5.28 8.60 -5.44
C LEU A 119 5.28 7.38 -4.52
N TRP A 120 5.35 6.19 -5.12
CA TRP A 120 5.46 4.92 -4.40
C TRP A 120 6.09 3.85 -5.29
N ALA A 121 6.56 2.77 -4.67
CA ALA A 121 7.10 1.60 -5.38
C ALA A 121 6.91 0.31 -4.57
N TYR A 122 6.72 -0.81 -5.27
CA TYR A 122 6.70 -2.16 -4.71
C TYR A 122 7.92 -2.94 -5.17
N ALA A 123 8.63 -3.54 -4.23
CA ALA A 123 9.76 -4.41 -4.51
C ALA A 123 9.55 -5.78 -3.85
N LYS A 124 9.92 -6.85 -4.56
CA LYS A 124 9.82 -8.24 -4.13
C LYS A 124 11.22 -8.86 -3.99
N GLY A 125 11.47 -9.43 -2.84
CA GLY A 125 12.68 -10.23 -2.59
C GLY A 125 12.47 -11.73 -2.85
N PRO A 126 13.52 -12.53 -2.67
CA PRO A 126 13.44 -13.99 -2.83
C PRO A 126 12.56 -14.67 -1.77
N THR A 127 12.36 -14.02 -0.62
CA THR A 127 11.55 -14.52 0.50
C THR A 127 10.78 -13.37 1.14
N GLY A 128 9.72 -13.72 1.89
CA GLY A 128 8.93 -12.77 2.66
C GLY A 128 7.95 -11.94 1.82
N PRO A 129 7.25 -11.00 2.46
CA PRO A 129 6.33 -10.09 1.79
C PRO A 129 7.08 -9.06 0.93
N ARG A 130 6.36 -8.39 0.06
CA ARG A 130 6.85 -7.21 -0.65
C ARG A 130 7.16 -6.08 0.32
N ILE A 131 8.08 -5.22 -0.04
CA ILE A 131 8.25 -3.90 0.57
C ILE A 131 7.56 -2.88 -0.33
N GLU A 132 6.67 -2.10 0.26
CA GLU A 132 6.12 -0.91 -0.34
C GLU A 132 6.85 0.32 0.22
N LEU A 133 7.33 1.18 -0.67
CA LEU A 133 7.87 2.50 -0.35
C LEU A 133 6.82 3.54 -0.71
N VAL A 134 6.45 4.39 0.22
CA VAL A 134 5.52 5.50 -0.01
C VAL A 134 6.20 6.81 0.32
N GLY A 135 6.22 7.73 -0.63
CA GLY A 135 6.82 9.05 -0.45
C GLY A 135 6.20 9.79 0.74
N ARG A 136 7.02 10.29 1.65
CA ARG A 136 6.55 10.97 2.88
C ARG A 136 5.67 12.19 2.60
N GLY A 137 5.74 12.76 1.41
CA GLY A 137 4.80 13.80 0.96
C GLY A 137 3.33 13.35 0.94
N MET A 138 3.06 12.04 0.91
CA MET A 138 1.71 11.47 0.99
C MET A 138 1.18 11.37 2.43
N GLU A 139 2.06 11.45 3.42
CA GLU A 139 1.70 11.22 4.83
C GLU A 139 0.54 12.10 5.32
N PRO A 140 0.49 13.43 5.05
CA PRO A 140 -0.63 14.27 5.50
C PRO A 140 -1.98 13.83 4.92
N PHE A 141 -2.01 13.37 3.66
CA PHE A 141 -3.23 12.89 3.00
C PHE A 141 -3.72 11.57 3.59
N ILE A 142 -2.79 10.64 3.83
CA ILE A 142 -3.11 9.33 4.42
C ILE A 142 -3.53 9.49 5.88
N GLN A 143 -2.88 10.36 6.65
CA GLN A 143 -3.28 10.68 8.04
C GLN A 143 -4.67 11.30 8.09
N TYR A 144 -5.02 12.22 7.17
CA TYR A 144 -6.37 12.76 7.07
C TYR A 144 -7.38 11.65 6.80
N TRP A 145 -7.07 10.71 5.93
CA TRP A 145 -7.92 9.57 5.63
C TRP A 145 -8.13 8.67 6.87
N TRP A 146 -7.08 8.45 7.69
CA TRP A 146 -7.21 7.69 8.94
C TRP A 146 -8.24 8.29 9.91
N TRP A 147 -8.40 9.60 9.94
CA TRP A 147 -9.40 10.25 10.81
C TRP A 147 -10.84 9.88 10.43
N THR A 148 -11.11 9.45 9.21
CA THR A 148 -12.46 9.01 8.82
C THR A 148 -12.91 7.75 9.57
N ALA A 149 -12.00 6.95 10.11
CA ALA A 149 -12.32 5.75 10.90
C ALA A 149 -12.94 6.08 12.26
N ASP A 150 -12.68 7.27 12.80
CA ASP A 150 -13.17 7.70 14.12
C ASP A 150 -14.56 8.36 14.05
N GLY A 151 -15.13 8.48 12.84
CA GLY A 151 -16.45 9.10 12.62
C GLY A 151 -16.45 10.62 12.83
N GLU A 152 -15.29 11.24 12.98
CA GLU A 152 -15.14 12.69 13.10
C GLU A 152 -15.02 13.34 11.69
N THR A 153 -16.08 13.23 10.90
CA THR A 153 -16.27 14.16 9.78
C THR A 153 -16.87 15.44 10.36
N GLY A 154 -16.00 16.35 10.67
CA GLY A 154 -16.37 17.72 11.05
C GLY A 154 -16.92 18.54 9.90
#